data_bc7b9e63fc5a76abbae9c9850809b303
#
_entry.id   bc7b9e63fc5a76abbae9c9850809b303
#
_cell.length_a   1.000
_cell.length_b   1.000
_cell.length_c   1.000
_cell.angle_alpha   90.00
_cell.angle_beta   90.00
_cell.angle_gamma   90.00
#
_symmetry.space_group_name_H-M   'P 1'
#
loop_
_entity.id
_entity.type
_entity.pdbx_description
1 polymer ?
#
loop_
_entity_poly.entity_id
_entity_poly.type
_entity_poly.pdbx_seq_one_letter_code
_entity_poly.pdbx_strand_id
1 'polypeptide(L)'
;RSTFELAKHFEHVDGIDFSARFIKTAFDMQESGEIRYNLIEEGELTSFKARKLSALGLEKSAEKVAFAQGDACNLKPQYTGYDLIFMGNLIDRVYSPRKVLADMAKRLNTGGLLIVASPFTWLEEYTERSEWLGGYKDENGETLSSTQALEDALGSSFKRVGEPTELPFVIRETKRKYQHTLSEFNVFEKVSE
;
A
#
# COMPACT_ATOMS: atom_id res chain seq x y z
N ARG A 1 3.83 -9.26 -3.47
CA ARG A 1 5.11 -9.11 -4.19
C ARG A 1 5.95 -8.03 -3.57
N SER A 2 5.42 -6.83 -3.34
CA SER A 2 6.18 -5.69 -2.79
C SER A 2 6.96 -6.06 -1.51
N THR A 3 6.33 -6.79 -0.57
CA THR A 3 6.96 -7.27 0.67
C THR A 3 8.23 -8.09 0.39
N PHE A 4 8.17 -9.04 -0.56
CA PHE A 4 9.35 -9.84 -0.93
C PHE A 4 10.43 -9.01 -1.65
N GLU A 5 10.05 -8.00 -2.45
CA GLU A 5 11.03 -7.11 -3.10
C GLU A 5 11.73 -6.23 -2.07
N LEU A 6 10.99 -5.66 -1.11
CA LEU A 6 11.56 -4.87 -0.02
C LEU A 6 12.53 -5.70 0.84
N ALA A 7 12.26 -6.98 1.06
CA ALA A 7 13.14 -7.87 1.81
C ALA A 7 14.52 -8.15 1.15
N LYS A 8 14.76 -7.67 -0.08
CA LYS A 8 16.11 -7.60 -0.65
C LYS A 8 16.96 -6.52 0.00
N HIS A 9 16.34 -5.50 0.55
CA HIS A 9 16.98 -4.27 1.05
C HIS A 9 16.91 -4.13 2.57
N PHE A 10 15.98 -4.87 3.21
CA PHE A 10 15.76 -4.84 4.65
C PHE A 10 15.99 -6.22 5.27
N GLU A 11 16.37 -6.26 6.53
CA GLU A 11 16.59 -7.51 7.26
C GLU A 11 15.29 -8.20 7.66
N HIS A 12 14.24 -7.40 7.90
CA HIS A 12 12.89 -7.88 8.22
C HIS A 12 11.84 -7.00 7.56
N VAL A 13 10.78 -7.61 7.03
CA VAL A 13 9.66 -6.90 6.41
C VAL A 13 8.33 -7.53 6.82
N ASP A 14 7.48 -6.75 7.47
CA ASP A 14 6.11 -7.13 7.76
C ASP A 14 5.18 -6.76 6.60
N GLY A 15 4.43 -7.73 6.12
CA GLY A 15 3.35 -7.54 5.14
C GLY A 15 1.99 -7.65 5.84
N ILE A 16 1.27 -6.54 5.91
CA ILE A 16 -0.04 -6.48 6.58
C ILE A 16 -1.12 -6.13 5.56
N ASP A 17 -2.22 -6.84 5.60
CA ASP A 17 -3.39 -6.60 4.76
C ASP A 17 -4.66 -6.94 5.52
N PHE A 18 -5.75 -6.22 5.25
CA PHE A 18 -7.07 -6.50 5.84
C PHE A 18 -7.66 -7.81 5.31
N SER A 19 -7.35 -8.17 4.08
CA SER A 19 -7.86 -9.36 3.41
C SER A 19 -7.15 -10.63 3.87
N ALA A 20 -7.83 -11.45 4.65
CA ALA A 20 -7.36 -12.79 5.03
C ALA A 20 -6.96 -13.64 3.81
N ARG A 21 -7.66 -13.46 2.67
CA ARG A 21 -7.37 -14.16 1.42
C ARG A 21 -6.02 -13.75 0.83
N PHE A 22 -5.69 -12.45 0.85
CA PHE A 22 -4.40 -11.98 0.37
C PHE A 22 -3.27 -12.42 1.28
N ILE A 23 -3.46 -12.35 2.59
CA ILE A 23 -2.49 -12.84 3.57
C ILE A 23 -2.26 -14.35 3.42
N LYS A 24 -3.33 -15.14 3.28
CA LYS A 24 -3.19 -16.59 3.02
C LYS A 24 -2.37 -16.84 1.74
N THR A 25 -2.66 -16.13 0.66
CA THR A 25 -1.91 -16.27 -0.60
C THR A 25 -0.44 -15.89 -0.45
N ALA A 26 -0.14 -14.83 0.33
CA ALA A 26 1.22 -14.40 0.61
C ALA A 26 1.97 -15.46 1.44
N PHE A 27 1.31 -16.02 2.45
CA PHE A 27 1.84 -17.09 3.29
C PHE A 27 2.09 -18.38 2.49
N ASP A 28 1.11 -18.80 1.68
CA ASP A 28 1.27 -19.98 0.80
C ASP A 28 2.48 -19.79 -0.16
N MET A 29 2.68 -18.56 -0.69
CA MET A 29 3.83 -18.22 -1.52
C MET A 29 5.15 -18.26 -0.76
N GLN A 30 5.17 -17.82 0.50
CA GLN A 30 6.33 -17.88 1.38
C GLN A 30 6.74 -19.33 1.67
N GLU A 31 5.77 -20.17 2.07
CA GLU A 31 6.02 -21.55 2.50
C GLU A 31 6.37 -22.49 1.35
N SER A 32 5.64 -22.40 0.24
CA SER A 32 5.80 -23.31 -0.89
C SER A 32 6.74 -22.81 -1.99
N GLY A 33 7.06 -21.51 -1.98
CA GLY A 33 7.81 -20.85 -3.05
C GLY A 33 7.01 -20.71 -4.36
N GLU A 34 5.74 -21.13 -4.40
CA GLU A 34 4.90 -21.14 -5.60
C GLU A 34 3.44 -20.81 -5.25
N ILE A 35 2.77 -20.05 -6.11
CA ILE A 35 1.32 -19.94 -6.10
C ILE A 35 0.74 -20.38 -7.43
N ARG A 36 -0.46 -20.98 -7.37
CA ARG A 36 -1.25 -21.35 -8.55
C ARG A 36 -2.56 -20.57 -8.54
N TYR A 37 -2.95 -20.08 -9.69
CA TYR A 37 -4.13 -19.25 -9.84
C TYR A 37 -4.73 -19.39 -11.23
N ASN A 38 -6.01 -19.02 -11.35
CA ASN A 38 -6.73 -19.00 -12.60
C ASN A 38 -6.81 -17.58 -13.14
N LEU A 39 -6.61 -17.44 -14.45
CA LEU A 39 -6.88 -16.21 -15.18
C LEU A 39 -8.14 -16.40 -16.01
N ILE A 40 -9.05 -15.47 -15.93
CA ILE A 40 -10.24 -15.42 -16.79
C ILE A 40 -9.77 -15.06 -18.20
N GLU A 41 -10.12 -15.89 -19.16
CA GLU A 41 -9.83 -15.67 -20.58
C GLU A 41 -11.04 -15.01 -21.27
N GLU A 42 -12.20 -15.67 -21.20
CA GLU A 42 -13.42 -15.21 -21.82
C GLU A 42 -14.65 -15.88 -21.15
N GLY A 43 -15.61 -15.10 -20.68
CA GLY A 43 -16.77 -15.63 -19.97
C GLY A 43 -16.37 -16.53 -18.79
N GLU A 44 -16.74 -17.81 -18.84
CA GLU A 44 -16.38 -18.82 -17.83
C GLU A 44 -15.05 -19.55 -18.13
N LEU A 45 -14.45 -19.30 -19.29
CA LEU A 45 -13.19 -19.94 -19.68
C LEU A 45 -12.02 -19.36 -18.91
N THR A 46 -11.23 -20.22 -18.30
CA THR A 46 -10.05 -19.83 -17.51
C THR A 46 -8.81 -20.60 -17.95
N SER A 47 -7.65 -20.02 -17.71
CA SER A 47 -6.35 -20.68 -17.84
C SER A 47 -5.66 -20.78 -16.49
N PHE A 48 -5.00 -21.91 -16.23
CA PHE A 48 -4.21 -22.14 -15.03
C PHE A 48 -2.82 -21.55 -15.19
N LYS A 49 -2.35 -20.85 -14.19
CA LYS A 49 -1.03 -20.25 -14.12
C LYS A 49 -0.36 -20.57 -12.79
N ALA A 50 0.96 -20.55 -12.80
CA ALA A 50 1.78 -20.62 -11.59
C ALA A 50 2.81 -19.49 -11.61
N ARG A 51 3.19 -19.04 -10.43
CA ARG A 51 4.33 -18.13 -10.22
C ARG A 51 5.19 -18.66 -9.10
N LYS A 52 6.50 -18.67 -9.33
CA LYS A 52 7.50 -19.12 -8.36
C LYS A 52 8.34 -17.95 -7.88
N LEU A 53 8.72 -17.94 -6.61
CA LEU A 53 9.67 -16.98 -6.07
C LEU A 53 11.02 -17.07 -6.79
N SER A 54 11.48 -18.28 -7.13
CA SER A 54 12.71 -18.51 -7.90
C SER A 54 12.72 -17.80 -9.25
N ALA A 55 11.62 -17.89 -10.00
CA ALA A 55 11.47 -17.21 -11.29
C ALA A 55 11.45 -15.67 -11.17
N LEU A 56 11.25 -15.16 -9.97
CA LEU A 56 11.25 -13.72 -9.65
C LEU A 56 12.56 -13.28 -8.97
N GLY A 57 13.47 -14.20 -8.65
CA GLY A 57 14.69 -13.92 -7.88
C GLY A 57 14.40 -13.48 -6.43
N LEU A 58 13.33 -14.04 -5.82
CA LEU A 58 12.83 -13.65 -4.50
C LEU A 58 12.89 -14.77 -3.44
N GLU A 59 13.54 -15.89 -3.74
CA GLU A 59 13.60 -17.04 -2.81
C GLU A 59 14.21 -16.66 -1.46
N LYS A 60 15.35 -15.95 -1.48
CA LYS A 60 16.03 -15.51 -0.26
C LYS A 60 15.25 -14.49 0.57
N SER A 61 14.29 -13.82 -0.06
CA SER A 61 13.42 -12.88 0.63
C SER A 61 12.38 -13.56 1.51
N ALA A 62 12.04 -14.82 1.25
CA ALA A 62 11.03 -15.57 2.01
C ALA A 62 11.39 -15.72 3.49
N GLU A 63 12.68 -15.81 3.82
CA GLU A 63 13.16 -15.96 5.20
C GLU A 63 13.07 -14.65 6.02
N LYS A 64 12.93 -13.52 5.33
CA LYS A 64 12.94 -12.18 5.93
C LYS A 64 11.56 -11.52 6.02
N VAL A 65 10.52 -12.18 5.57
CA VAL A 65 9.16 -11.62 5.56
C VAL A 65 8.27 -12.31 6.58
N ALA A 66 7.38 -11.53 7.18
CA ALA A 66 6.27 -12.03 7.99
C ALA A 66 4.96 -11.45 7.47
N PHE A 67 3.89 -12.24 7.48
CA PHE A 67 2.58 -11.79 7.03
C PHE A 67 1.56 -11.86 8.16
N ALA A 68 0.72 -10.84 8.24
CA ALA A 68 -0.35 -10.79 9.23
C ALA A 68 -1.60 -10.13 8.67
N GLN A 69 -2.77 -10.65 9.03
CA GLN A 69 -4.01 -9.93 8.81
C GLN A 69 -4.09 -8.77 9.83
N GLY A 70 -4.41 -7.57 9.34
CA GLY A 70 -4.55 -6.39 10.18
C GLY A 70 -5.35 -5.28 9.51
N ASP A 71 -5.92 -4.43 10.38
CA ASP A 71 -6.61 -3.21 9.97
C ASP A 71 -5.63 -2.04 10.12
N ALA A 72 -5.36 -1.32 9.03
CA ALA A 72 -4.45 -0.17 9.03
C ALA A 72 -4.89 0.95 9.99
N CYS A 73 -6.18 1.09 10.25
CA CYS A 73 -6.72 2.03 11.24
C CYS A 73 -6.59 1.54 12.69
N ASN A 74 -6.18 0.28 12.92
CA ASN A 74 -6.08 -0.33 14.26
C ASN A 74 -4.95 -1.37 14.33
N LEU A 75 -3.75 -0.99 13.90
CA LEU A 75 -2.59 -1.86 13.95
C LEU A 75 -2.15 -2.14 15.41
N LYS A 76 -1.70 -3.36 15.64
CA LYS A 76 -1.19 -3.76 16.97
C LYS A 76 0.03 -2.92 17.37
N PRO A 77 0.24 -2.65 18.67
CA PRO A 77 1.34 -1.82 19.17
C PRO A 77 2.75 -2.34 18.84
N GLN A 78 2.90 -3.64 18.63
CA GLN A 78 4.20 -4.24 18.30
C GLN A 78 4.77 -3.83 16.93
N TYR A 79 3.93 -3.36 16.03
CA TYR A 79 4.37 -2.87 14.72
C TYR A 79 4.92 -1.44 14.85
N THR A 80 6.19 -1.31 15.23
CA THR A 80 6.88 -0.05 15.48
C THR A 80 8.38 -0.18 15.25
N GLY A 81 9.09 0.94 15.12
CA GLY A 81 10.54 0.95 14.92
C GLY A 81 10.96 0.65 13.47
N TYR A 82 10.12 0.98 12.51
CA TYR A 82 10.42 0.77 11.10
C TYR A 82 11.27 1.89 10.52
N ASP A 83 12.15 1.53 9.58
CA ASP A 83 12.92 2.48 8.78
C ASP A 83 12.21 2.85 7.49
N LEU A 84 11.21 2.04 7.08
CA LEU A 84 10.34 2.32 5.94
C LEU A 84 8.94 1.77 6.17
N ILE A 85 7.94 2.58 5.88
CA ILE A 85 6.54 2.14 5.74
C ILE A 85 6.08 2.45 4.31
N PHE A 86 5.58 1.43 3.62
CA PHE A 86 5.01 1.56 2.28
C PHE A 86 3.50 1.30 2.29
N MET A 87 2.73 2.31 1.96
CA MET A 87 1.28 2.24 1.79
C MET A 87 0.94 2.25 0.30
N GLY A 88 0.74 1.08 -0.28
CA GLY A 88 0.42 0.92 -1.70
C GLY A 88 -1.07 0.81 -1.96
N ASN A 89 -1.70 1.84 -2.53
CA ASN A 89 -3.13 1.91 -2.85
C ASN A 89 -4.03 1.61 -1.64
N LEU A 90 -3.68 2.18 -0.50
CA LEU A 90 -4.32 1.93 0.79
C LEU A 90 -5.10 3.14 1.31
N ILE A 91 -4.53 4.34 1.21
CA ILE A 91 -5.02 5.52 1.95
C ILE A 91 -6.43 5.94 1.54
N ASP A 92 -6.84 5.67 0.31
CA ASP A 92 -8.17 5.93 -0.22
C ASP A 92 -9.13 4.72 -0.08
N ARG A 93 -8.75 3.72 0.75
CA ARG A 93 -9.49 2.48 1.03
C ARG A 93 -9.64 2.19 2.52
N VAL A 94 -9.30 3.14 3.39
CA VAL A 94 -9.44 3.03 4.84
C VAL A 94 -10.54 3.97 5.34
N TYR A 95 -11.21 3.61 6.43
CA TYR A 95 -12.32 4.41 6.95
C TYR A 95 -11.88 5.70 7.67
N SER A 96 -10.62 5.80 8.11
CA SER A 96 -10.08 7.02 8.74
C SER A 96 -8.64 7.30 8.31
N PRO A 97 -8.43 7.90 7.12
CA PRO A 97 -7.11 8.18 6.56
C PRO A 97 -6.22 9.03 7.48
N ARG A 98 -6.78 10.07 8.11
CA ARG A 98 -6.04 10.95 9.03
C ARG A 98 -5.49 10.19 10.23
N LYS A 99 -6.28 9.27 10.80
CA LYS A 99 -5.85 8.40 11.90
C LYS A 99 -4.71 7.47 11.47
N VAL A 100 -4.80 6.89 10.27
CA VAL A 100 -3.73 6.05 9.71
C VAL A 100 -2.43 6.84 9.60
N LEU A 101 -2.46 8.05 9.02
CA LEU A 101 -1.25 8.88 8.86
C LEU A 101 -0.63 9.25 10.22
N ALA A 102 -1.45 9.68 11.18
CA ALA A 102 -0.99 10.01 12.53
C ALA A 102 -0.40 8.80 13.27
N ASP A 103 -0.88 7.60 12.99
CA ASP A 103 -0.36 6.38 13.59
C ASP A 103 0.97 5.96 12.93
N MET A 104 1.15 6.18 11.62
CA MET A 104 2.41 5.90 10.92
C MET A 104 3.58 6.72 11.47
N ALA A 105 3.33 7.96 11.90
CA ALA A 105 4.34 8.79 12.55
C ALA A 105 4.94 8.13 13.81
N LYS A 106 4.11 7.42 14.58
CA LYS A 106 4.54 6.73 15.82
C LYS A 106 5.29 5.41 15.55
N ARG A 107 5.16 4.87 14.34
CA ARG A 107 5.69 3.55 13.97
C ARG A 107 7.02 3.63 13.25
N LEU A 108 7.34 4.79 12.65
CA LEU A 108 8.60 5.05 11.98
C LEU A 108 9.67 5.56 12.96
N ASN A 109 10.90 5.14 12.73
CA ASN A 109 12.09 5.75 13.30
C ASN A 109 12.28 7.16 12.72
N THR A 110 12.91 8.08 13.46
CA THR A 110 13.36 9.36 12.93
C THR A 110 14.38 9.10 11.82
N GLY A 111 14.26 9.79 10.69
CA GLY A 111 15.02 9.50 9.46
C GLY A 111 14.41 8.37 8.61
N GLY A 112 13.39 7.68 9.11
CA GLY A 112 12.66 6.66 8.34
C GLY A 112 11.74 7.26 7.28
N LEU A 113 11.42 6.47 6.26
CA LEU A 113 10.62 6.90 5.11
C LEU A 113 9.19 6.38 5.18
N LEU A 114 8.24 7.28 4.97
CA LEU A 114 6.85 6.95 4.66
C LEU A 114 6.63 7.12 3.16
N ILE A 115 6.23 6.05 2.49
CA ILE A 115 5.87 6.06 1.08
C ILE A 115 4.37 5.84 0.94
N VAL A 116 3.68 6.75 0.27
CA VAL A 116 2.25 6.67 -0.01
C VAL A 116 2.05 6.66 -1.52
N ALA A 117 1.57 5.53 -2.05
CA ALA A 117 1.13 5.42 -3.42
C ALA A 117 -0.40 5.30 -3.44
N SER A 118 -1.10 6.18 -4.16
CA SER A 118 -2.55 6.15 -4.24
C SER A 118 -3.06 6.79 -5.53
N PRO A 119 -4.07 6.23 -6.20
CA PRO A 119 -4.78 6.89 -7.29
C PRO A 119 -5.78 7.93 -6.78
N PHE A 120 -5.94 8.08 -5.45
CA PHE A 120 -6.90 8.96 -4.78
C PHE A 120 -8.33 8.84 -5.34
N THR A 121 -8.74 7.61 -5.64
CA THR A 121 -10.09 7.30 -6.10
C THR A 121 -11.02 7.09 -4.91
N TRP A 122 -11.30 8.17 -4.19
CA TRP A 122 -12.17 8.16 -3.02
C TRP A 122 -13.56 7.60 -3.34
N LEU A 123 -14.04 6.67 -2.51
CA LEU A 123 -15.36 6.05 -2.62
C LEU A 123 -16.00 5.96 -1.23
N GLU A 124 -17.24 6.38 -1.10
CA GLU A 124 -17.96 6.40 0.17
C GLU A 124 -18.18 5.00 0.78
N GLU A 125 -18.11 3.95 -0.03
CA GLU A 125 -18.16 2.56 0.45
C GLU A 125 -16.95 2.16 1.33
N TYR A 126 -15.81 2.87 1.21
CA TYR A 126 -14.60 2.63 2.03
C TYR A 126 -14.35 3.75 3.02
N THR A 127 -14.51 4.99 2.58
CA THR A 127 -14.16 6.19 3.33
C THR A 127 -15.33 7.16 3.26
N GLU A 128 -15.95 7.47 4.37
CA GLU A 128 -17.02 8.49 4.40
C GLU A 128 -16.52 9.80 3.82
N ARG A 129 -17.40 10.54 3.13
CA ARG A 129 -17.08 11.82 2.46
C ARG A 129 -16.38 12.82 3.38
N SER A 130 -16.78 12.88 4.65
CA SER A 130 -16.21 13.74 5.70
C SER A 130 -14.76 13.39 6.07
N GLU A 131 -14.35 12.15 5.82
CA GLU A 131 -13.00 11.64 6.11
C GLU A 131 -12.04 11.76 4.92
N TRP A 132 -12.52 12.11 3.73
CA TRP A 132 -11.64 12.27 2.57
C TRP A 132 -10.58 13.33 2.86
N LEU A 133 -9.34 13.03 2.51
CA LEU A 133 -8.26 14.00 2.69
C LEU A 133 -8.42 15.19 1.75
N GLY A 134 -8.83 14.95 0.52
CA GLY A 134 -9.01 15.96 -0.52
C GLY A 134 -9.81 15.41 -1.70
N GLY A 135 -9.68 16.03 -2.87
CA GLY A 135 -10.43 15.67 -4.07
C GLY A 135 -11.80 16.33 -4.12
N TYR A 136 -11.96 17.49 -3.45
CA TYR A 136 -13.22 18.26 -3.42
C TYR A 136 -12.96 19.76 -3.34
N LYS A 137 -14.02 20.54 -3.47
CA LYS A 137 -14.02 21.98 -3.16
C LYS A 137 -14.56 22.21 -1.76
N ASP A 138 -13.90 23.09 -1.02
CA ASP A 138 -14.34 23.52 0.29
C ASP A 138 -15.58 24.45 0.24
N GLU A 139 -16.02 24.96 1.38
CA GLU A 139 -17.17 25.86 1.50
C GLU A 139 -16.98 27.21 0.77
N ASN A 140 -15.73 27.61 0.54
CA ASN A 140 -15.38 28.83 -0.18
C ASN A 140 -15.24 28.60 -1.70
N GLY A 141 -15.36 27.34 -2.16
CA GLY A 141 -15.14 26.93 -3.53
C GLY A 141 -13.68 26.68 -3.92
N GLU A 142 -12.77 26.73 -2.92
CA GLU A 142 -11.34 26.44 -3.12
C GLU A 142 -11.12 24.94 -3.33
N THR A 143 -10.22 24.59 -4.26
CA THR A 143 -9.89 23.20 -4.53
C THR A 143 -8.93 22.66 -3.48
N LEU A 144 -9.31 21.58 -2.81
CA LEU A 144 -8.44 20.83 -1.93
C LEU A 144 -7.99 19.53 -2.65
N SER A 145 -6.73 19.48 -3.08
CA SER A 145 -6.15 18.27 -3.66
C SER A 145 -5.79 17.25 -2.58
N SER A 146 -5.84 15.98 -2.91
CA SER A 146 -5.42 14.92 -1.97
C SER A 146 -3.93 14.98 -1.66
N THR A 147 -3.10 15.41 -2.60
CA THR A 147 -1.65 15.58 -2.41
C THR A 147 -1.33 16.63 -1.35
N GLN A 148 -1.95 17.82 -1.45
CA GLN A 148 -1.75 18.88 -0.46
C GLN A 148 -2.28 18.44 0.91
N ALA A 149 -3.48 17.88 0.94
CA ALA A 149 -4.08 17.44 2.19
C ALA A 149 -3.35 16.26 2.86
N LEU A 150 -2.67 15.42 2.10
CA LEU A 150 -1.78 14.38 2.61
C LEU A 150 -0.58 15.02 3.34
N GLU A 151 0.04 16.02 2.75
CA GLU A 151 1.15 16.75 3.33
C GLU A 151 0.73 17.49 4.60
N ASP A 152 -0.39 18.21 4.54
CA ASP A 152 -0.96 18.91 5.69
C ASP A 152 -1.30 17.96 6.86
N ALA A 153 -1.82 16.77 6.55
CA ALA A 153 -2.16 15.77 7.56
C ALA A 153 -0.94 15.15 8.24
N LEU A 154 0.19 15.07 7.55
CA LEU A 154 1.47 14.60 8.10
C LEU A 154 2.16 15.69 8.96
N GLY A 155 1.89 16.96 8.68
CA GLY A 155 2.35 18.11 9.46
C GLY A 155 3.88 18.22 9.55
N SER A 156 4.36 18.89 10.61
CA SER A 156 5.78 19.16 10.81
C SER A 156 6.65 17.97 11.18
N SER A 157 6.03 16.81 11.50
CA SER A 157 6.78 15.58 11.80
C SER A 157 7.42 14.95 10.58
N PHE A 158 6.94 15.32 9.39
CA PHE A 158 7.42 14.80 8.12
C PHE A 158 7.87 15.91 7.18
N LYS A 159 8.86 15.59 6.37
CA LYS A 159 9.33 16.45 5.27
C LYS A 159 9.21 15.67 3.96
N ARG A 160 8.63 16.28 2.94
CA ARG A 160 8.55 15.70 1.60
C ARG A 160 9.96 15.51 1.01
N VAL A 161 10.18 14.35 0.39
CA VAL A 161 11.41 14.00 -0.31
C VAL A 161 11.12 13.94 -1.82
N GLY A 162 11.60 14.92 -2.54
CA GLY A 162 11.35 15.07 -3.98
C GLY A 162 9.92 15.51 -4.31
N GLU A 163 9.63 15.57 -5.62
CA GLU A 163 8.30 15.87 -6.13
C GLU A 163 7.47 14.59 -6.28
N PRO A 164 6.13 14.66 -6.17
CA PRO A 164 5.26 13.54 -6.49
C PRO A 164 5.52 13.02 -7.89
N THR A 165 5.48 11.70 -8.04
CA THR A 165 5.63 11.05 -9.34
C THR A 165 4.46 10.12 -9.61
N GLU A 166 4.26 9.71 -10.85
CA GLU A 166 3.22 8.76 -11.22
C GLU A 166 3.78 7.34 -11.33
N LEU A 167 3.12 6.39 -10.69
CA LEU A 167 3.41 4.97 -10.75
C LEU A 167 2.30 4.24 -11.52
N PRO A 168 2.53 3.89 -12.80
CA PRO A 168 1.53 3.15 -13.56
C PRO A 168 1.49 1.68 -13.13
N PHE A 169 0.29 1.13 -13.05
CA PHE A 169 0.09 -0.30 -12.92
C PHE A 169 -1.13 -0.79 -13.72
N VAL A 170 -1.10 -2.08 -14.07
CA VAL A 170 -2.13 -2.68 -14.91
C VAL A 170 -2.67 -3.92 -14.20
N ILE A 171 -3.99 -3.98 -14.05
CA ILE A 171 -4.71 -5.16 -13.57
C ILE A 171 -5.39 -5.81 -14.77
N ARG A 172 -5.07 -7.08 -15.02
CA ARG A 172 -5.78 -7.86 -16.04
C ARG A 172 -7.10 -8.37 -15.46
N GLU A 173 -8.20 -8.05 -16.11
CA GLU A 173 -9.52 -8.60 -15.79
C GLU A 173 -9.83 -9.86 -16.62
N THR A 174 -9.62 -9.77 -17.95
CA THR A 174 -9.77 -10.88 -18.89
C THR A 174 -8.61 -10.90 -19.88
N LYS A 175 -8.63 -11.79 -20.88
CA LYS A 175 -7.62 -11.81 -21.95
C LYS A 175 -7.59 -10.49 -22.73
N ARG A 176 -8.72 -9.78 -22.84
CA ARG A 176 -8.87 -8.58 -23.68
C ARG A 176 -9.24 -7.31 -22.90
N LYS A 177 -9.41 -7.42 -21.57
CA LYS A 177 -9.78 -6.27 -20.74
C LYS A 177 -8.77 -6.06 -19.61
N TYR A 178 -8.30 -4.83 -19.49
CA TYR A 178 -7.32 -4.40 -18.51
C TYR A 178 -7.76 -3.08 -17.87
N GLN A 179 -7.52 -2.92 -16.58
CA GLN A 179 -7.55 -1.63 -15.92
C GLN A 179 -6.14 -1.08 -15.91
N HIS A 180 -5.95 0.12 -16.44
CA HIS A 180 -4.72 0.89 -16.32
C HIS A 180 -4.94 2.02 -15.32
N THR A 181 -4.14 2.07 -14.28
CA THR A 181 -4.25 3.05 -13.20
C THR A 181 -2.90 3.73 -13.01
N LEU A 182 -2.93 5.03 -12.74
CA LEU A 182 -1.79 5.82 -12.30
C LEU A 182 -1.98 6.11 -10.82
N SER A 183 -1.06 5.65 -9.99
CA SER A 183 -1.00 6.06 -8.59
C SER A 183 0.00 7.18 -8.45
N GLU A 184 -0.38 8.26 -7.79
CA GLU A 184 0.57 9.27 -7.36
C GLU A 184 1.44 8.67 -6.25
N PHE A 185 2.75 8.83 -6.39
CA PHE A 185 3.77 8.27 -5.51
C PHE A 185 4.45 9.38 -4.75
N ASN A 186 4.24 9.40 -3.45
CA ASN A 186 4.75 10.42 -2.52
C ASN A 186 5.71 9.79 -1.53
N VAL A 187 6.82 10.48 -1.25
CA VAL A 187 7.82 10.06 -0.26
C VAL A 187 7.99 11.15 0.79
N PHE A 188 7.96 10.75 2.05
CA PHE A 188 8.17 11.63 3.19
C PHE A 188 9.21 11.02 4.13
N GLU A 189 10.10 11.85 4.65
CA GLU A 189 11.05 11.51 5.70
C GLU A 189 10.51 11.99 7.04
N LYS A 190 10.53 11.12 8.06
CA LYS A 190 10.21 11.53 9.43
C LYS A 190 11.37 12.33 10.01
N VAL A 191 11.14 13.61 10.34
CA VAL A 191 12.18 14.54 10.82
C VAL A 191 12.13 14.82 12.33
N SER A 192 10.99 14.54 12.99
CA SER A 192 10.80 14.73 14.43
C SER A 192 9.81 13.75 15.03
N GLU A 193 9.82 13.61 16.33
CA GLU A 193 8.84 12.84 17.09
C GLU A 193 7.45 13.50 17.13
#